data_ff26b0fc9473b9b320f2fb3b11caeeea
#
_entry.id   ff26b0fc9473b9b320f2fb3b11caeeea
#
_cell.length_a   1.000
_cell.length_b   1.000
_cell.length_c   1.000
_cell.angle_alpha   90.00
_cell.angle_beta   90.00
_cell.angle_gamma   90.00
#
_symmetry.space_group_name_H-M   'P 1'
#
loop_
_entity.id
_entity.type
_entity.pdbx_description
1 polymer ?
#
loop_
_entity_poly.entity_id
_entity_poly.type
_entity_poly.pdbx_seq_one_letter_code
_entity_poly.pdbx_strand_id
1 'polypeptide(L)'
;MDNNLINNHICNNHNKRMERNYQTRMENEIMPRKEDNYDCEGNVLHNHTENYADNGNAFCNRCENRCKNEHGGEVYVFNVEKAAYKNKNFRESVWTGRELQMTLMSISRGQDIGVEIHKDTDQYIRVEHGIAILMTGHEQNCLEDKKKLCAGDAVFIPAGTWHNIVNVGRCDLKLSSVYAPPHHPKCTVEKYK
;
A
#
# COMPACT_ATOMS: atom_id res chain seq x y z
N MET A 1 -7.67 -37.89 -11.86
CA MET A 1 -7.79 -37.04 -10.63
C MET A 1 -6.81 -35.92 -10.79
N ASP A 2 -7.32 -34.72 -10.94
CA ASP A 2 -6.53 -33.57 -11.35
C ASP A 2 -5.52 -33.15 -10.27
N ASN A 3 -4.23 -33.23 -10.59
CA ASN A 3 -3.13 -32.75 -9.74
C ASN A 3 -3.30 -31.27 -9.34
N ASN A 4 -4.02 -30.48 -10.14
CA ASN A 4 -4.34 -29.08 -9.87
C ASN A 4 -5.28 -28.89 -8.66
N LEU A 5 -6.24 -29.77 -8.45
CA LEU A 5 -7.16 -29.69 -7.30
C LEU A 5 -6.46 -30.01 -5.98
N ILE A 6 -5.52 -30.95 -6.01
CA ILE A 6 -4.73 -31.34 -4.82
C ILE A 6 -3.76 -30.22 -4.45
N ASN A 7 -3.07 -29.65 -5.43
CA ASN A 7 -2.13 -28.53 -5.20
C ASN A 7 -2.85 -27.27 -4.69
N ASN A 8 -4.01 -26.92 -5.24
CA ASN A 8 -4.82 -25.79 -4.75
C ASN A 8 -5.31 -26.00 -3.31
N HIS A 9 -5.64 -27.25 -2.93
CA HIS A 9 -6.08 -27.54 -1.56
C HIS A 9 -4.91 -27.46 -0.56
N ILE A 10 -3.73 -27.92 -0.96
CA ILE A 10 -2.50 -27.86 -0.16
C ILE A 10 -2.06 -26.39 0.02
N CYS A 11 -2.06 -25.61 -1.05
CA CYS A 11 -1.67 -24.20 -1.01
C CYS A 11 -2.63 -23.37 -0.13
N ASN A 12 -3.95 -23.56 -0.24
CA ASN A 12 -4.95 -22.89 0.59
C ASN A 12 -4.82 -23.24 2.08
N ASN A 13 -4.58 -24.50 2.40
CA ASN A 13 -4.39 -24.93 3.79
C ASN A 13 -3.05 -24.42 4.38
N HIS A 14 -2.00 -24.39 3.56
CA HIS A 14 -0.69 -23.86 3.97
C HIS A 14 -0.78 -22.36 4.22
N ASN A 15 -1.41 -21.60 3.36
CA ASN A 15 -1.61 -20.17 3.52
C ASN A 15 -2.43 -19.82 4.77
N LYS A 16 -3.58 -20.47 5.00
CA LYS A 16 -4.40 -20.27 6.22
C LYS A 16 -3.69 -20.67 7.51
N ARG A 17 -2.81 -21.68 7.45
CA ARG A 17 -2.00 -22.10 8.61
C ARG A 17 -0.88 -21.10 8.88
N MET A 18 -0.26 -20.57 7.83
CA MET A 18 0.80 -19.55 7.95
C MET A 18 0.24 -18.22 8.43
N GLU A 19 -0.92 -17.77 7.94
CA GLU A 19 -1.59 -16.58 8.43
C GLU A 19 -1.89 -16.69 9.94
N ARG A 20 -2.45 -17.81 10.39
CA ARG A 20 -2.69 -18.06 11.82
C ARG A 20 -1.41 -18.11 12.65
N ASN A 21 -0.38 -18.78 12.17
CA ASN A 21 0.92 -18.85 12.87
C ASN A 21 1.60 -17.47 12.91
N TYR A 22 1.49 -16.67 11.86
CA TYR A 22 2.00 -15.29 11.83
C TYR A 22 1.22 -14.39 12.79
N GLN A 23 -0.11 -14.48 12.78
CA GLN A 23 -0.98 -13.74 13.70
C GLN A 23 -0.64 -14.11 15.16
N THR A 24 -0.57 -15.40 15.48
CA THR A 24 -0.26 -15.89 16.83
C THR A 24 1.17 -15.55 17.28
N ARG A 25 2.14 -15.59 16.35
CA ARG A 25 3.53 -15.21 16.64
C ARG A 25 3.68 -13.71 16.87
N MET A 26 2.96 -12.89 16.08
CA MET A 26 2.92 -11.44 16.23
C MET A 26 2.23 -11.02 17.54
N GLU A 27 1.19 -11.74 17.97
CA GLU A 27 0.51 -11.49 19.24
C GLU A 27 1.39 -11.83 20.46
N ASN A 28 2.26 -12.83 20.36
CA ASN A 28 3.08 -13.30 21.47
C ASN A 28 4.48 -12.68 21.57
N GLU A 29 5.09 -12.27 20.44
CA GLU A 29 6.50 -11.78 20.43
C GLU A 29 6.62 -10.24 20.41
N ILE A 30 5.53 -9.48 20.18
CA ILE A 30 5.61 -8.04 19.91
C ILE A 30 4.66 -7.20 20.80
N MET A 31 4.23 -7.69 21.96
CA MET A 31 3.44 -6.88 22.90
C MET A 31 4.32 -6.28 24.02
N PRO A 32 4.82 -5.04 23.92
CA PRO A 32 5.00 -4.20 25.09
C PRO A 32 3.66 -3.57 25.46
N ARG A 33 3.45 -3.42 26.77
CA ARG A 33 2.23 -2.90 27.40
C ARG A 33 1.97 -1.45 27.00
N LYS A 34 0.69 -1.04 27.07
CA LYS A 34 0.24 0.35 26.95
C LYS A 34 1.12 1.29 27.75
N GLU A 35 1.47 2.44 27.15
CA GLU A 35 2.04 3.66 27.75
C GLU A 35 3.45 4.06 27.31
N ASP A 36 3.87 3.81 26.07
CA ASP A 36 5.14 4.36 25.61
C ASP A 36 4.96 5.09 24.27
N ASN A 37 5.59 6.28 24.18
CA ASN A 37 5.73 7.09 22.97
C ASN A 37 6.64 6.39 21.94
N TYR A 38 6.20 5.27 21.39
CA TYR A 38 6.90 4.56 20.32
C TYR A 38 6.14 4.70 19.01
N ASP A 39 6.90 4.79 17.90
CA ASP A 39 6.31 4.67 16.57
C ASP A 39 5.79 3.24 16.32
N CYS A 40 5.15 3.03 15.18
CA CYS A 40 4.61 1.72 14.81
C CYS A 40 5.69 0.66 14.54
N GLU A 41 6.95 1.02 14.55
CA GLU A 41 8.11 0.13 14.42
C GLU A 41 8.73 -0.21 15.78
N GLY A 42 8.29 0.48 16.86
CA GLY A 42 8.79 0.29 18.22
C GLY A 42 9.97 1.20 18.59
N ASN A 43 10.24 2.25 17.81
CA ASN A 43 11.27 3.25 18.10
C ASN A 43 10.69 4.41 18.92
N VAL A 44 11.51 5.01 19.78
CA VAL A 44 11.11 6.17 20.58
C VAL A 44 10.86 7.37 19.67
N LEU A 45 9.66 7.95 19.73
CA LEU A 45 9.32 9.16 18.99
C LEU A 45 10.09 10.35 19.54
N HIS A 46 11.12 10.79 18.84
CA HIS A 46 11.73 12.08 19.04
C HIS A 46 10.89 13.15 18.32
N ASN A 47 10.36 14.10 19.08
CA ASN A 47 9.60 15.25 18.54
C ASN A 47 10.52 16.14 17.70
N HIS A 48 10.63 15.89 16.41
CA HIS A 48 11.14 16.87 15.45
C HIS A 48 9.95 17.69 14.91
N THR A 49 9.73 18.85 15.53
CA THR A 49 8.87 19.90 14.98
C THR A 49 9.67 20.68 13.95
N GLU A 50 9.69 20.21 12.71
CA GLU A 50 10.10 21.03 11.58
C GLU A 50 8.86 21.72 10.99
N ASN A 51 8.77 23.04 11.22
CA ASN A 51 7.80 23.93 10.60
C ASN A 51 8.19 24.15 9.13
N TYR A 52 7.64 23.37 8.21
CA TYR A 52 7.65 23.71 6.80
C TYR A 52 6.45 24.62 6.49
N ALA A 53 6.74 25.87 6.12
CA ALA A 53 5.74 26.81 5.63
C ALA A 53 5.15 26.27 4.30
N ASP A 54 3.85 26.12 4.27
CA ASP A 54 3.05 25.74 3.09
C ASP A 54 2.98 26.97 2.17
N ASN A 55 3.88 27.05 1.19
CA ASN A 55 3.81 28.08 0.15
C ASN A 55 2.69 27.72 -0.82
N GLY A 56 1.54 28.34 -0.61
CA GLY A 56 0.37 28.20 -1.44
C GLY A 56 0.65 28.53 -2.90
N ASN A 57 0.54 27.53 -3.78
CA ASN A 57 0.55 27.73 -5.22
C ASN A 57 -0.79 28.34 -5.66
N ALA A 58 -0.72 29.46 -6.37
CA ALA A 58 -1.86 30.17 -6.93
C ALA A 58 -2.67 29.25 -7.88
N PHE A 59 -3.93 29.07 -7.57
CA PHE A 59 -4.87 28.27 -8.35
C PHE A 59 -5.29 28.98 -9.65
N CYS A 60 -5.21 28.28 -10.76
CA CYS A 60 -5.85 28.67 -12.02
C CYS A 60 -7.35 28.38 -11.96
N ASN A 61 -8.19 29.41 -12.02
CA ASN A 61 -9.67 29.34 -11.95
C ASN A 61 -10.36 28.66 -13.16
N ARG A 62 -9.66 27.84 -13.96
CA ARG A 62 -10.20 27.29 -15.22
C ARG A 62 -10.64 25.83 -15.15
N CYS A 63 -10.71 25.21 -13.98
CA CYS A 63 -10.96 23.77 -13.82
C CYS A 63 -12.12 23.49 -12.86
N GLU A 64 -13.33 23.91 -13.19
CA GLU A 64 -14.55 23.70 -12.37
C GLU A 64 -14.99 22.22 -12.23
N ASN A 65 -14.26 21.26 -12.82
CA ASN A 65 -14.54 19.82 -12.71
C ASN A 65 -13.32 18.97 -12.35
N ARG A 66 -12.26 19.53 -11.73
CA ARG A 66 -11.14 18.73 -11.23
C ARG A 66 -11.43 18.20 -9.83
N CYS A 67 -11.21 16.90 -9.65
CA CYS A 67 -11.16 16.28 -8.33
C CYS A 67 -10.12 17.00 -7.47
N LYS A 68 -10.46 17.31 -6.25
CA LYS A 68 -9.68 18.18 -5.35
C LYS A 68 -8.20 17.82 -5.17
N ASN A 69 -7.84 16.54 -5.35
CA ASN A 69 -6.50 16.02 -5.04
C ASN A 69 -5.79 15.39 -6.26
N GLU A 70 -6.38 15.46 -7.45
CA GLU A 70 -5.81 14.90 -8.68
C GLU A 70 -5.15 16.00 -9.51
N HIS A 71 -3.83 15.93 -9.67
CA HIS A 71 -2.98 16.94 -10.33
C HIS A 71 -2.46 16.51 -11.70
N GLY A 72 -3.02 15.46 -12.30
CA GLY A 72 -2.57 14.94 -13.59
C GLY A 72 -2.72 15.90 -14.75
N GLY A 73 -1.76 15.84 -15.69
CA GLY A 73 -1.67 16.68 -16.86
C GLY A 73 -0.77 17.92 -16.69
N GLU A 74 -0.28 18.19 -15.48
CA GLU A 74 0.66 19.28 -15.18
C GLU A 74 1.84 18.76 -14.37
N VAL A 75 2.93 19.55 -14.35
CA VAL A 75 4.05 19.26 -13.45
C VAL A 75 3.56 19.47 -12.02
N TYR A 76 3.76 18.46 -11.18
CA TYR A 76 3.34 18.49 -9.79
C TYR A 76 4.47 18.06 -8.87
N VAL A 77 4.77 18.89 -7.87
CA VAL A 77 5.83 18.64 -6.90
C VAL A 77 5.22 18.60 -5.51
N PHE A 78 5.43 17.51 -4.79
CA PHE A 78 4.95 17.35 -3.43
C PHE A 78 5.82 16.36 -2.64
N ASN A 79 5.69 16.40 -1.32
CA ASN A 79 6.33 15.43 -0.44
C ASN A 79 5.43 14.19 -0.34
N VAL A 80 5.87 13.07 -0.92
CA VAL A 80 5.09 11.83 -1.03
C VAL A 80 4.82 11.23 0.34
N GLU A 81 5.83 11.14 1.21
CA GLU A 81 5.72 10.58 2.55
C GLU A 81 4.68 11.36 3.39
N LYS A 82 4.79 12.70 3.40
CA LYS A 82 3.84 13.57 4.10
C LYS A 82 2.41 13.43 3.55
N ALA A 83 2.26 13.31 2.24
CA ALA A 83 0.96 13.12 1.59
C ALA A 83 0.36 11.74 1.93
N ALA A 84 1.16 10.68 1.85
CA ALA A 84 0.75 9.33 2.21
C ALA A 84 0.35 9.23 3.69
N TYR A 85 1.10 9.87 4.59
CA TYR A 85 0.78 9.91 6.02
C TYR A 85 -0.56 10.60 6.30
N LYS A 86 -0.86 11.69 5.59
CA LYS A 86 -2.13 12.43 5.70
C LYS A 86 -3.31 11.70 5.05
N ASN A 87 -3.07 10.84 4.06
CA ASN A 87 -4.12 10.12 3.37
C ASN A 87 -4.89 9.20 4.35
N LYS A 88 -6.22 9.29 4.31
CA LYS A 88 -7.15 8.45 5.09
C LYS A 88 -8.00 7.53 4.20
N ASN A 89 -7.90 7.68 2.88
CA ASN A 89 -8.63 6.86 1.93
C ASN A 89 -7.90 5.54 1.72
N PHE A 90 -8.65 4.47 1.52
CA PHE A 90 -8.07 3.17 1.14
C PHE A 90 -7.21 3.33 -0.11
N ARG A 91 -7.73 4.01 -1.14
CA ARG A 91 -6.98 4.40 -2.34
C ARG A 91 -7.42 5.78 -2.82
N GLU A 92 -6.44 6.59 -3.22
CA GLU A 92 -6.67 7.90 -3.80
C GLU A 92 -5.65 8.16 -4.91
N SER A 93 -6.13 8.50 -6.14
CA SER A 93 -5.23 8.96 -7.20
C SER A 93 -4.81 10.40 -6.95
N VAL A 94 -3.52 10.69 -7.08
CA VAL A 94 -2.97 12.02 -6.88
C VAL A 94 -2.40 12.64 -8.14
N TRP A 95 -2.02 11.81 -9.11
CA TRP A 95 -1.55 12.25 -10.40
C TRP A 95 -1.77 11.17 -11.48
N THR A 96 -2.36 11.56 -12.61
CA THR A 96 -2.60 10.67 -13.74
C THR A 96 -2.15 11.34 -15.03
N GLY A 97 -1.09 10.84 -15.63
CA GLY A 97 -0.62 11.21 -16.95
C GLY A 97 -1.06 10.22 -18.03
N ARG A 98 -0.44 10.32 -19.20
CA ARG A 98 -0.71 9.40 -20.30
C ARG A 98 -0.17 7.99 -20.05
N GLU A 99 1.05 7.90 -19.53
CA GLU A 99 1.79 6.65 -19.38
C GLU A 99 2.02 6.26 -17.91
N LEU A 100 1.63 7.12 -16.98
CA LEU A 100 1.94 6.97 -15.57
C LEU A 100 0.79 7.44 -14.69
N GLN A 101 0.53 6.70 -13.61
CA GLN A 101 -0.42 7.13 -12.59
C GLN A 101 0.18 6.89 -11.20
N MET A 102 -0.04 7.84 -10.30
CA MET A 102 0.34 7.68 -8.90
C MET A 102 -0.89 7.69 -8.00
N THR A 103 -0.93 6.74 -7.06
CA THR A 103 -1.93 6.65 -6.00
C THR A 103 -1.28 6.60 -4.64
N LEU A 104 -2.04 7.01 -3.62
CA LEU A 104 -1.72 6.81 -2.21
C LEU A 104 -2.75 5.86 -1.61
N MET A 105 -2.29 5.02 -0.67
CA MET A 105 -3.16 4.08 0.03
C MET A 105 -2.99 4.17 1.55
N SER A 106 -4.09 3.93 2.26
CA SER A 106 -4.11 3.76 3.71
C SER A 106 -4.83 2.46 4.05
N ILE A 107 -4.08 1.50 4.57
CA ILE A 107 -4.58 0.16 4.85
C ILE A 107 -4.58 -0.05 6.35
N SER A 108 -5.76 -0.20 6.94
CA SER A 108 -5.90 -0.37 8.38
C SER A 108 -5.21 -1.64 8.89
N ARG A 109 -4.87 -1.65 10.18
CA ARG A 109 -4.22 -2.80 10.81
C ARG A 109 -4.97 -4.10 10.53
N GLY A 110 -4.23 -5.14 10.10
CA GLY A 110 -4.76 -6.47 9.79
C GLY A 110 -5.56 -6.57 8.49
N GLN A 111 -5.70 -5.44 7.77
CA GLN A 111 -6.31 -5.44 6.44
C GLN A 111 -5.23 -5.59 5.35
N ASP A 112 -5.67 -5.78 4.12
CA ASP A 112 -4.83 -5.97 2.95
C ASP A 112 -5.37 -5.22 1.73
N ILE A 113 -4.60 -5.16 0.63
CA ILE A 113 -5.06 -4.57 -0.63
C ILE A 113 -6.04 -5.48 -1.39
N GLY A 114 -6.12 -6.77 -1.06
CA GLY A 114 -6.77 -7.81 -1.83
C GLY A 114 -5.79 -8.54 -2.75
N VAL A 115 -6.14 -9.78 -3.11
CA VAL A 115 -5.37 -10.51 -4.13
C VAL A 115 -5.73 -9.95 -5.49
N GLU A 116 -4.75 -9.33 -6.16
CA GLU A 116 -4.94 -8.66 -7.45
C GLU A 116 -3.88 -9.06 -8.48
N ILE A 117 -4.19 -8.83 -9.75
CA ILE A 117 -3.30 -8.97 -10.89
C ILE A 117 -3.55 -7.83 -11.86
N HIS A 118 -2.51 -7.17 -12.32
CA HIS A 118 -2.56 -6.19 -13.40
C HIS A 118 -1.97 -6.80 -14.65
N LYS A 119 -2.82 -7.15 -15.64
CA LYS A 119 -2.35 -7.93 -16.81
C LYS A 119 -1.41 -7.15 -17.72
N ASP A 120 -1.63 -5.84 -17.85
CA ASP A 120 -0.98 -4.97 -18.82
C ASP A 120 -0.28 -3.75 -18.16
N THR A 121 -0.10 -3.79 -16.83
CA THR A 121 0.43 -2.67 -16.06
C THR A 121 1.50 -3.15 -15.10
N ASP A 122 2.70 -2.60 -15.22
CA ASP A 122 3.74 -2.72 -14.20
C ASP A 122 3.40 -1.82 -13.01
N GLN A 123 3.70 -2.29 -11.81
CA GLN A 123 3.42 -1.54 -10.60
C GLN A 123 4.68 -1.39 -9.74
N TYR A 124 4.98 -0.16 -9.34
CA TYR A 124 5.92 0.15 -8.29
C TYR A 124 5.14 0.48 -7.02
N ILE A 125 5.52 -0.08 -5.87
CA ILE A 125 4.95 0.24 -4.57
C ILE A 125 6.08 0.56 -3.60
N ARG A 126 5.93 1.65 -2.85
CA ARG A 126 6.82 1.98 -1.73
C ARG A 126 6.05 2.06 -0.44
N VAL A 127 6.60 1.48 0.61
CA VAL A 127 6.08 1.63 1.97
C VAL A 127 6.56 2.97 2.51
N GLU A 128 5.61 3.89 2.70
CA GLU A 128 5.90 5.21 3.30
C GLU A 128 5.88 5.14 4.82
N HIS A 129 5.03 4.26 5.39
CA HIS A 129 4.91 4.08 6.82
C HIS A 129 4.30 2.72 7.16
N GLY A 130 4.80 2.07 8.23
CA GLY A 130 4.29 0.80 8.71
C GLY A 130 5.09 -0.42 8.25
N ILE A 131 4.52 -1.60 8.49
CA ILE A 131 5.12 -2.89 8.18
C ILE A 131 4.11 -3.74 7.43
N ALA A 132 4.54 -4.34 6.33
CA ALA A 132 3.71 -5.19 5.49
C ALA A 132 4.34 -6.55 5.20
N ILE A 133 3.51 -7.49 4.76
CA ILE A 133 3.93 -8.69 4.05
C ILE A 133 3.44 -8.58 2.61
N LEU A 134 4.37 -8.56 1.68
CA LEU A 134 4.11 -8.81 0.27
C LEU A 134 3.95 -10.31 0.06
N MET A 135 2.93 -10.70 -0.67
CA MET A 135 2.70 -12.06 -1.12
C MET A 135 2.61 -12.05 -2.64
N THR A 136 3.35 -12.94 -3.32
CA THR A 136 3.33 -13.05 -4.78
C THR A 136 3.22 -14.50 -5.23
N GLY A 137 2.69 -14.73 -6.44
CA GLY A 137 2.54 -16.05 -7.02
C GLY A 137 2.12 -16.02 -8.48
N HIS A 138 2.09 -17.19 -9.09
CA HIS A 138 1.65 -17.37 -10.49
C HIS A 138 0.14 -17.61 -10.61
N GLU A 139 -0.53 -17.98 -9.52
CA GLU A 139 -1.96 -18.28 -9.48
C GLU A 139 -2.65 -17.51 -8.36
N GLN A 140 -3.91 -17.10 -8.59
CA GLN A 140 -4.70 -16.31 -7.65
C GLN A 140 -4.81 -16.95 -6.25
N ASN A 141 -4.94 -18.25 -6.20
CA ASN A 141 -5.16 -18.99 -4.95
C ASN A 141 -3.86 -19.53 -4.33
N CYS A 142 -2.71 -19.22 -4.93
CA CYS A 142 -1.41 -19.72 -4.51
C CYS A 142 -0.34 -18.64 -4.57
N LEU A 143 -0.27 -17.81 -3.52
CA LEU A 143 0.76 -16.79 -3.32
C LEU A 143 1.83 -17.38 -2.39
N GLU A 144 2.81 -18.06 -2.97
CA GLU A 144 3.82 -18.84 -2.22
C GLU A 144 4.95 -17.96 -1.69
N ASP A 145 5.37 -16.99 -2.50
CA ASP A 145 6.46 -16.09 -2.12
C ASP A 145 5.97 -15.03 -1.13
N LYS A 146 6.72 -14.87 -0.03
CA LYS A 146 6.40 -13.88 1.00
C LYS A 146 7.64 -13.09 1.39
N LYS A 147 7.49 -11.77 1.39
CA LYS A 147 8.56 -10.85 1.80
C LYS A 147 8.03 -9.82 2.78
N LYS A 148 8.75 -9.61 3.86
CA LYS A 148 8.48 -8.50 4.79
C LYS A 148 8.98 -7.21 4.14
N LEU A 149 8.14 -6.16 4.22
CA LEU A 149 8.46 -4.80 3.82
C LEU A 149 8.31 -3.87 5.01
N CYS A 150 9.25 -2.95 5.15
CA CYS A 150 9.25 -1.89 6.16
C CYS A 150 9.23 -0.51 5.49
N ALA A 151 8.99 0.54 6.26
CA ALA A 151 9.06 1.91 5.76
C ALA A 151 10.39 2.16 5.04
N GLY A 152 10.33 2.75 3.85
CA GLY A 152 11.46 2.96 2.95
C GLY A 152 11.67 1.87 1.91
N ASP A 153 11.17 0.64 2.13
CA ASP A 153 11.27 -0.44 1.15
C ASP A 153 10.37 -0.18 -0.07
N ALA A 154 10.83 -0.63 -1.21
CA ALA A 154 10.10 -0.57 -2.47
C ALA A 154 10.08 -1.94 -3.17
N VAL A 155 9.02 -2.17 -3.92
CA VAL A 155 8.86 -3.35 -4.75
C VAL A 155 8.41 -2.98 -6.14
N PHE A 156 8.96 -3.68 -7.14
CA PHE A 156 8.52 -3.65 -8.53
C PHE A 156 7.78 -4.94 -8.82
N ILE A 157 6.54 -4.83 -9.28
CA ILE A 157 5.66 -5.95 -9.60
C ILE A 157 5.40 -5.90 -11.10
N PRO A 158 5.96 -6.86 -11.87
CA PRO A 158 5.70 -6.93 -13.31
C PRO A 158 4.24 -7.23 -13.61
N ALA A 159 3.76 -6.74 -14.74
CA ALA A 159 2.46 -7.11 -15.28
C ALA A 159 2.27 -8.64 -15.29
N GLY A 160 1.06 -9.10 -15.00
CA GLY A 160 0.74 -10.52 -14.95
C GLY A 160 1.13 -11.25 -13.66
N THR A 161 1.64 -10.55 -12.64
CA THR A 161 2.00 -11.16 -11.35
C THR A 161 0.86 -11.04 -10.35
N TRP A 162 0.35 -12.17 -9.85
CA TRP A 162 -0.59 -12.20 -8.73
C TRP A 162 0.11 -11.75 -7.45
N HIS A 163 -0.52 -10.83 -6.74
CA HIS A 163 0.07 -10.30 -5.51
C HIS A 163 -0.98 -9.82 -4.51
N ASN A 164 -0.55 -9.68 -3.26
CA ASN A 164 -1.28 -9.05 -2.17
C ASN A 164 -0.29 -8.37 -1.21
N ILE A 165 -0.70 -7.30 -0.57
CA ILE A 165 0.05 -6.66 0.51
C ILE A 165 -0.84 -6.61 1.75
N VAL A 166 -0.36 -7.21 2.83
CA VAL A 166 -1.07 -7.31 4.11
C VAL A 166 -0.41 -6.40 5.13
N ASN A 167 -1.18 -5.55 5.79
CA ASN A 167 -0.70 -4.76 6.92
C ASN A 167 -0.54 -5.65 8.16
N VAL A 168 0.69 -5.93 8.53
CA VAL A 168 1.04 -6.69 9.74
C VAL A 168 1.60 -5.80 10.86
N GLY A 169 1.63 -4.49 10.63
CA GLY A 169 2.07 -3.49 11.61
C GLY A 169 1.01 -3.20 12.68
N ARG A 170 1.36 -2.29 13.58
CA ARG A 170 0.48 -1.86 14.70
C ARG A 170 -0.40 -0.66 14.35
N CYS A 171 -0.09 0.03 13.27
CA CYS A 171 -0.78 1.23 12.78
C CYS A 171 -1.20 1.05 11.33
N ASP A 172 -1.85 2.07 10.76
CA ASP A 172 -2.18 2.08 9.33
C ASP A 172 -0.91 2.00 8.49
N LEU A 173 -0.92 1.09 7.53
CA LEU A 173 0.11 1.00 6.50
C LEU A 173 -0.14 2.09 5.46
N LYS A 174 0.87 2.92 5.19
CA LYS A 174 0.82 3.96 4.17
C LYS A 174 1.69 3.57 3.00
N LEU A 175 1.09 3.54 1.83
CA LEU A 175 1.77 3.17 0.59
C LEU A 175 1.65 4.30 -0.43
N SER A 176 2.69 4.48 -1.22
CA SER A 176 2.62 5.13 -2.52
C SER A 176 2.78 4.10 -3.61
N SER A 177 1.96 4.20 -4.65
CA SER A 177 1.97 3.24 -5.76
C SER A 177 1.98 3.96 -7.09
N VAL A 178 2.82 3.49 -8.02
CA VAL A 178 2.92 4.01 -9.38
C VAL A 178 2.58 2.89 -10.36
N TYR A 179 1.68 3.18 -11.29
CA TYR A 179 1.21 2.28 -12.34
C TYR A 179 1.67 2.78 -13.70
N ALA A 180 2.18 1.89 -14.52
CA ALA A 180 2.62 2.17 -15.89
C ALA A 180 2.15 1.03 -16.83
N PRO A 181 1.19 1.31 -17.73
CA PRO A 181 0.36 2.52 -17.87
C PRO A 181 -0.63 2.72 -16.70
N PRO A 182 -1.39 3.86 -16.67
CA PRO A 182 -2.44 4.10 -15.69
C PRO A 182 -3.45 2.97 -15.59
N HIS A 183 -3.77 2.55 -14.35
CA HIS A 183 -4.64 1.41 -14.10
C HIS A 183 -6.02 1.81 -13.57
N HIS A 184 -6.07 2.80 -12.69
CA HIS A 184 -7.33 3.26 -12.09
C HIS A 184 -7.93 4.44 -12.87
N PRO A 185 -9.26 4.63 -12.83
CA PRO A 185 -9.86 5.85 -13.35
C PRO A 185 -9.22 7.10 -12.73
N LYS A 186 -9.06 8.15 -13.55
CA LYS A 186 -8.62 9.45 -13.03
C LYS A 186 -9.60 9.91 -11.95
N CYS A 187 -9.08 10.52 -10.88
CA CYS A 187 -9.87 10.96 -9.75
C CYS A 187 -10.44 9.85 -8.86
N THR A 188 -9.88 8.66 -8.91
CA THR A 188 -10.26 7.57 -7.99
C THR A 188 -10.10 8.01 -6.54
N VAL A 189 -11.16 7.85 -5.74
CA VAL A 189 -11.17 7.98 -4.29
C VAL A 189 -12.00 6.85 -3.72
N GLU A 190 -11.34 5.88 -3.11
CA GLU A 190 -11.96 4.75 -2.41
C GLU A 190 -11.72 4.94 -0.91
N LYS A 191 -12.79 5.18 -0.15
CA LYS A 191 -12.68 5.41 1.29
C LYS A 191 -12.40 4.11 2.06
N TYR A 192 -12.94 3.01 1.56
CA TYR A 192 -12.87 1.69 2.16
C TYR A 192 -12.57 0.64 1.06
N LYS A 193 -12.01 -0.50 1.46
CA LYS A 193 -11.84 -1.68 0.60
C LYS A 193 -13.20 -2.32 0.30
#